data_732d99fd86b2f109fe5c73026e3c79d2
#
_entry.id   732d99fd86b2f109fe5c73026e3c79d2
#
_cell.length_a   1.000
_cell.length_b   1.000
_cell.length_c   1.000
_cell.angle_alpha   90.00
_cell.angle_beta   90.00
_cell.angle_gamma   90.00
#
_symmetry.space_group_name_H-M   'P 1'
#
loop_
_entity.id
_entity.type
_entity.pdbx_description
1 polymer ?
#
loop_
_entity_poly.entity_id
_entity_poly.type
_entity_poly.pdbx_seq_one_letter_code
_entity_poly.pdbx_strand_id
1 'polypeptide(L)'
;MKLNKTTPFHKVALISAPWPLYNRPSIQIGTLKANLIKKFPELKVDAHHFYLKVADAIGYRPYQAISERTWLAETVYAALLYPERLERIKKVFYKKARGKPLLRDIGFDSLTRQVQEVSEKFIQNVDWRGYALVGFSICLCQLTASLYFIKKIKERFPTLFIVVGGSMFTGEATRNIFNVFPEIDIVVNGEGEIPLSRLVSCLTDFEGKKRIPSVKGIVMPETAEKETQISFNQMKDLSNLTPPDYSDYFELLTSFGPEKNFFPTLPMEISRGCWWQNKNKGRKSKGCAFCNLNLQWDGYRAKRPEQVVSEIDDLTATYKTLSVAFADNLLPLKTSRAIFKQIKTLKKDVRLFGEIRATTPLR
;
A
#
# COMPACT_ATOMS: atom_id res chain seq x y z
N MET A 1 -5.78 21.13 -17.19
CA MET A 1 -6.64 20.01 -17.67
C MET A 1 -8.09 20.34 -17.30
N LYS A 2 -9.01 20.50 -18.28
CA LYS A 2 -10.43 20.76 -18.04
C LYS A 2 -11.15 19.42 -17.95
N LEU A 3 -11.64 19.07 -16.76
CA LEU A 3 -12.47 17.91 -16.54
C LEU A 3 -13.89 18.17 -17.06
N ASN A 4 -14.44 17.31 -17.90
CA ASN A 4 -15.80 17.47 -18.42
C ASN A 4 -16.86 17.34 -17.32
N LYS A 5 -17.90 18.19 -17.38
CA LYS A 5 -19.05 18.13 -16.49
C LYS A 5 -19.85 16.85 -16.76
N THR A 6 -19.72 15.87 -15.90
CA THR A 6 -20.66 14.75 -15.80
C THR A 6 -20.83 14.41 -14.33
N THR A 7 -22.02 14.00 -13.91
CA THR A 7 -22.51 13.55 -12.60
C THR A 7 -21.49 13.54 -11.44
N PRO A 8 -21.86 14.00 -10.24
CA PRO A 8 -20.96 14.01 -9.09
C PRO A 8 -20.46 12.59 -8.81
N PHE A 9 -19.17 12.38 -8.93
CA PHE A 9 -18.55 11.10 -8.60
C PHE A 9 -18.52 10.94 -7.08
N HIS A 10 -19.28 9.98 -6.57
CA HIS A 10 -19.29 9.64 -5.14
C HIS A 10 -18.47 8.40 -4.82
N LYS A 11 -17.54 7.99 -5.71
CA LYS A 11 -16.85 6.73 -5.59
C LYS A 11 -15.35 6.84 -5.87
N VAL A 12 -14.54 6.21 -5.03
CA VAL A 12 -13.07 6.12 -5.16
C VAL A 12 -12.65 4.66 -5.06
N ALA A 13 -11.74 4.20 -5.92
CA ALA A 13 -11.08 2.91 -5.76
C ALA A 13 -9.66 3.09 -5.22
N LEU A 14 -9.30 2.26 -4.25
CA LEU A 14 -7.93 2.13 -3.75
C LEU A 14 -7.44 0.70 -4.02
N ILE A 15 -6.28 0.56 -4.64
CA ILE A 15 -5.78 -0.74 -5.09
C ILE A 15 -4.45 -1.06 -4.43
N SER A 16 -4.35 -2.25 -3.86
CA SER A 16 -3.10 -2.90 -3.50
C SER A 16 -2.89 -4.08 -4.47
N ALA A 17 -1.94 -3.89 -5.38
CA ALA A 17 -1.57 -4.89 -6.37
C ALA A 17 -0.66 -5.99 -5.77
N PRO A 18 -0.44 -7.16 -6.43
CA PRO A 18 0.56 -8.13 -5.98
C PRO A 18 1.97 -7.51 -5.83
N TRP A 19 2.83 -7.91 -4.91
CA TRP A 19 2.84 -9.14 -4.12
C TRP A 19 2.97 -8.91 -2.60
N PRO A 20 2.09 -8.21 -1.92
CA PRO A 20 2.08 -8.19 -0.45
C PRO A 20 1.82 -9.58 0.12
N LEU A 21 2.05 -9.76 1.42
CA LEU A 21 1.68 -10.98 2.11
C LEU A 21 0.16 -11.19 2.04
N TYR A 22 -0.29 -12.33 1.51
CA TYR A 22 -1.70 -12.61 1.29
C TYR A 22 -2.52 -12.73 2.59
N ASN A 23 -1.88 -13.14 3.69
CA ASN A 23 -2.52 -13.32 4.98
C ASN A 23 -2.66 -12.02 5.80
N ARG A 24 -2.49 -10.87 5.18
CA ARG A 24 -2.63 -9.54 5.81
C ARG A 24 -3.37 -8.59 4.88
N PRO A 25 -4.37 -7.85 5.38
CA PRO A 25 -4.89 -6.71 4.62
C PRO A 25 -3.80 -5.65 4.40
N SER A 26 -3.94 -4.85 3.36
CA SER A 26 -3.04 -3.71 3.15
C SER A 26 -3.39 -2.59 4.12
N ILE A 27 -2.49 -2.28 5.04
CA ILE A 27 -2.68 -1.18 6.00
C ILE A 27 -2.79 0.17 5.28
N GLN A 28 -2.06 0.35 4.18
CA GLN A 28 -2.03 1.60 3.44
C GLN A 28 -3.42 1.96 2.89
N ILE A 29 -4.02 1.05 2.11
CA ILE A 29 -5.35 1.34 1.54
C ILE A 29 -6.45 1.28 2.60
N GLY A 30 -6.30 0.46 3.65
CA GLY A 30 -7.24 0.43 4.77
C GLY A 30 -7.27 1.73 5.56
N THR A 31 -6.10 2.32 5.85
CA THR A 31 -6.00 3.61 6.54
C THR A 31 -6.53 4.76 5.67
N LEU A 32 -6.19 4.76 4.37
CA LEU A 32 -6.68 5.77 3.43
C LEU A 32 -8.19 5.70 3.28
N LYS A 33 -8.77 4.50 3.17
CA LYS A 33 -10.22 4.28 3.13
C LYS A 33 -10.89 4.84 4.38
N ALA A 34 -10.42 4.44 5.57
CA ALA A 34 -10.98 4.89 6.83
C ALA A 34 -10.93 6.43 6.98
N ASN A 35 -9.80 7.05 6.59
CA ASN A 35 -9.66 8.51 6.61
C ASN A 35 -10.60 9.21 5.64
N LEU A 36 -10.78 8.68 4.43
CA LEU A 36 -11.70 9.26 3.43
C LEU A 36 -13.15 9.15 3.87
N ILE A 37 -13.61 8.00 4.35
CA ILE A 37 -14.97 7.78 4.83
C ILE A 37 -15.29 8.70 6.03
N LYS A 38 -14.33 8.81 6.99
CA LYS A 38 -14.49 9.72 8.13
C LYS A 38 -14.70 11.17 7.69
N LYS A 39 -13.98 11.59 6.64
CA LYS A 39 -14.01 12.98 6.17
C LYS A 39 -15.15 13.27 5.20
N PHE A 40 -15.55 12.28 4.44
CA PHE A 40 -16.61 12.35 3.42
C PHE A 40 -17.57 11.16 3.59
N PRO A 41 -18.53 11.24 4.53
CA PRO A 41 -19.41 10.11 4.87
C PRO A 41 -20.23 9.56 3.69
N GLU A 42 -20.56 10.42 2.71
CA GLU A 42 -21.31 10.04 1.50
C GLU A 42 -20.42 9.42 0.40
N LEU A 43 -19.10 9.40 0.60
CA LEU A 43 -18.16 8.86 -0.38
C LEU A 43 -18.09 7.33 -0.24
N LYS A 44 -18.36 6.63 -1.33
CA LYS A 44 -18.06 5.20 -1.40
C LYS A 44 -16.59 4.99 -1.72
N VAL A 45 -15.87 4.26 -0.87
CA VAL A 45 -14.47 3.91 -1.08
C VAL A 45 -14.34 2.40 -1.14
N ASP A 46 -13.99 1.87 -2.31
CA ASP A 46 -13.71 0.44 -2.50
C ASP A 46 -12.21 0.19 -2.38
N ALA A 47 -11.79 -0.67 -1.44
CA ALA A 47 -10.39 -1.03 -1.23
C ALA A 47 -10.11 -2.44 -1.82
N HIS A 48 -9.51 -2.48 -2.99
CA HIS A 48 -9.23 -3.73 -3.70
C HIS A 48 -7.91 -4.36 -3.26
N HIS A 49 -7.99 -5.37 -2.42
CA HIS A 49 -6.87 -6.24 -2.04
C HIS A 49 -6.61 -7.29 -3.13
N PHE A 50 -6.24 -6.82 -4.33
CA PHE A 50 -6.20 -7.69 -5.50
C PHE A 50 -5.17 -8.81 -5.40
N TYR A 51 -4.09 -8.59 -4.68
CA TYR A 51 -3.08 -9.62 -4.40
C TYR A 51 -3.66 -10.91 -3.81
N LEU A 52 -4.77 -10.82 -3.07
CA LEU A 52 -5.43 -11.98 -2.50
C LEU A 52 -6.10 -12.87 -3.58
N LYS A 53 -6.67 -12.25 -4.63
CA LYS A 53 -7.21 -13.00 -5.79
C LYS A 53 -6.12 -13.72 -6.56
N VAL A 54 -4.94 -13.12 -6.68
CA VAL A 54 -3.80 -13.78 -7.32
C VAL A 54 -3.28 -14.93 -6.45
N ALA A 55 -3.20 -14.74 -5.14
CA ALA A 55 -2.79 -15.79 -4.22
C ALA A 55 -3.74 -17.00 -4.26
N ASP A 56 -5.04 -16.76 -4.36
CA ASP A 56 -6.04 -17.81 -4.51
C ASP A 56 -5.90 -18.56 -5.85
N ALA A 57 -5.71 -17.81 -6.95
CA ALA A 57 -5.61 -18.38 -8.30
C ALA A 57 -4.37 -19.25 -8.53
N ILE A 58 -3.19 -18.83 -8.04
CA ILE A 58 -1.92 -19.57 -8.25
C ILE A 58 -1.56 -20.50 -7.09
N GLY A 59 -2.31 -20.43 -6.00
CA GLY A 59 -2.07 -21.14 -4.74
C GLY A 59 -1.19 -20.34 -3.76
N TYR A 60 -1.50 -20.45 -2.47
CA TYR A 60 -0.87 -19.66 -1.41
C TYR A 60 0.62 -19.94 -1.23
N ARG A 61 1.06 -21.21 -1.39
CA ARG A 61 2.48 -21.57 -1.28
C ARG A 61 3.34 -20.99 -2.42
N PRO A 62 2.96 -21.12 -3.71
CA PRO A 62 3.65 -20.44 -4.80
C PRO A 62 3.66 -18.92 -4.63
N TYR A 63 2.53 -18.34 -4.27
CA TYR A 63 2.42 -16.91 -4.02
C TYR A 63 3.43 -16.44 -2.97
N GLN A 64 3.49 -17.12 -1.83
CA GLN A 64 4.45 -16.79 -0.76
C GLN A 64 5.90 -16.90 -1.24
N ALA A 65 6.23 -17.98 -1.94
CA ALA A 65 7.59 -18.18 -2.47
C ALA A 65 8.03 -17.06 -3.43
N ILE A 66 7.09 -16.44 -4.14
CA ILE A 66 7.32 -15.28 -5.01
C ILE A 66 7.44 -14.00 -4.19
N SER A 67 6.49 -13.72 -3.29
CA SER A 67 6.41 -12.48 -2.51
C SER A 67 7.61 -12.24 -1.58
N GLU A 68 8.28 -13.30 -1.13
CA GLU A 68 9.47 -13.24 -0.28
C GLU A 68 10.72 -12.68 -0.99
N ARG A 69 10.69 -12.50 -2.31
CA ARG A 69 11.86 -12.10 -3.11
C ARG A 69 11.50 -11.02 -4.13
N THR A 70 11.86 -9.79 -3.85
CA THR A 70 11.51 -8.61 -4.66
C THR A 70 11.72 -8.78 -6.16
N TRP A 71 12.93 -9.16 -6.57
CA TRP A 71 13.24 -9.30 -7.99
C TRP A 71 12.51 -10.46 -8.66
N LEU A 72 12.15 -11.48 -7.89
CA LEU A 72 11.35 -12.60 -8.40
C LEU A 72 9.90 -12.15 -8.62
N ALA A 73 9.35 -11.47 -7.63
CA ALA A 73 7.99 -10.93 -7.67
C ALA A 73 7.78 -9.97 -8.86
N GLU A 74 8.72 -9.06 -9.07
CA GLU A 74 8.64 -8.09 -10.16
C GLU A 74 8.70 -8.74 -11.55
N THR A 75 9.36 -9.91 -11.73
CA THR A 75 9.48 -10.54 -13.07
C THR A 75 8.15 -11.00 -13.64
N VAL A 76 7.18 -11.39 -12.83
CA VAL A 76 5.91 -11.97 -13.32
C VAL A 76 5.13 -10.94 -14.12
N TYR A 77 4.87 -9.76 -13.54
CA TYR A 77 4.18 -8.70 -14.25
C TYR A 77 5.07 -7.95 -15.25
N ALA A 78 6.39 -7.94 -15.05
CA ALA A 78 7.31 -7.41 -16.06
C ALA A 78 7.20 -8.17 -17.39
N ALA A 79 6.96 -9.48 -17.35
CA ALA A 79 6.75 -10.27 -18.56
C ALA A 79 5.46 -9.87 -19.31
N LEU A 80 4.43 -9.46 -18.60
CA LEU A 80 3.17 -8.98 -19.17
C LEU A 80 3.26 -7.53 -19.68
N LEU A 81 4.11 -6.70 -19.06
CA LEU A 81 4.35 -5.32 -19.47
C LEU A 81 5.28 -5.21 -20.68
N TYR A 82 6.27 -6.09 -20.76
CA TYR A 82 7.36 -6.05 -21.73
C TYR A 82 7.53 -7.41 -22.43
N PRO A 83 6.52 -7.85 -23.23
CA PRO A 83 6.57 -9.15 -23.89
C PRO A 83 7.76 -9.31 -24.83
N GLU A 84 8.26 -8.20 -25.39
CA GLU A 84 9.45 -8.18 -26.23
C GLU A 84 10.75 -8.54 -25.49
N ARG A 85 10.72 -8.51 -24.14
CA ARG A 85 11.85 -8.87 -23.27
C ARG A 85 11.65 -10.18 -22.52
N LEU A 86 10.64 -10.96 -22.89
CA LEU A 86 10.20 -12.17 -22.20
C LEU A 86 11.36 -13.12 -21.87
N GLU A 87 12.20 -13.46 -22.85
CA GLU A 87 13.30 -14.40 -22.64
C GLU A 87 14.34 -13.92 -21.62
N ARG A 88 14.61 -12.60 -21.61
CA ARG A 88 15.50 -11.99 -20.61
C ARG A 88 14.89 -12.05 -19.21
N ILE A 89 13.60 -11.72 -19.10
CA ILE A 89 12.85 -11.73 -17.84
C ILE A 89 12.77 -13.15 -17.29
N LYS A 90 12.51 -14.13 -18.14
CA LYS A 90 12.46 -15.56 -17.80
C LYS A 90 13.80 -16.07 -17.23
N LYS A 91 14.92 -15.65 -17.82
CA LYS A 91 16.27 -15.95 -17.28
C LYS A 91 16.46 -15.37 -15.88
N VAL A 92 15.97 -14.13 -15.62
CA VAL A 92 16.04 -13.50 -14.28
C VAL A 92 15.16 -14.26 -13.30
N PHE A 93 13.93 -14.64 -13.69
CA PHE A 93 13.04 -15.44 -12.85
C PHE A 93 13.70 -16.72 -12.38
N TYR A 94 14.19 -17.57 -13.28
CA TYR A 94 14.80 -18.85 -12.92
C TYR A 94 16.09 -18.67 -12.11
N LYS A 95 16.90 -17.63 -12.39
CA LYS A 95 18.07 -17.29 -11.57
C LYS A 95 17.67 -16.96 -10.13
N LYS A 96 16.57 -16.21 -9.95
CA LYS A 96 16.08 -15.81 -8.61
C LYS A 96 15.25 -16.88 -7.92
N ALA A 97 14.66 -17.82 -8.67
CA ALA A 97 13.92 -18.97 -8.15
C ALA A 97 14.81 -20.12 -7.68
N ARG A 98 16.15 -19.99 -7.74
CA ARG A 98 17.08 -21.03 -7.24
C ARG A 98 16.76 -21.37 -5.79
N GLY A 99 16.68 -22.69 -5.49
CA GLY A 99 16.34 -23.21 -4.16
C GLY A 99 14.84 -23.20 -3.84
N LYS A 100 13.97 -22.94 -4.82
CA LYS A 100 12.50 -23.03 -4.69
C LYS A 100 11.96 -24.03 -5.74
N PRO A 101 12.01 -25.35 -5.51
CA PRO A 101 11.54 -26.38 -6.47
C PRO A 101 10.12 -26.10 -6.95
N LEU A 102 9.23 -25.75 -6.04
CA LEU A 102 7.81 -25.46 -6.33
C LEU A 102 7.62 -24.46 -7.49
N LEU A 103 8.46 -23.43 -7.60
CA LEU A 103 8.34 -22.44 -8.67
C LEU A 103 8.87 -22.97 -10.01
N ARG A 104 9.77 -23.95 -9.95
CA ARG A 104 10.27 -24.63 -11.13
C ARG A 104 9.23 -25.57 -11.71
N ASP A 105 8.52 -26.28 -10.84
CA ASP A 105 7.49 -27.27 -11.20
C ASP A 105 6.25 -26.60 -11.84
N ILE A 106 5.86 -25.42 -11.34
CA ILE A 106 4.76 -24.64 -11.96
C ILE A 106 5.13 -24.12 -13.34
N GLY A 107 6.39 -23.73 -13.55
CA GLY A 107 6.89 -23.13 -14.77
C GLY A 107 6.46 -21.66 -14.95
N PHE A 108 7.38 -20.85 -15.51
CA PHE A 108 7.16 -19.41 -15.63
C PHE A 108 6.00 -19.06 -16.57
N ASP A 109 5.86 -19.76 -17.68
CA ASP A 109 4.82 -19.47 -18.69
C ASP A 109 3.42 -19.82 -18.18
N SER A 110 3.30 -20.91 -17.43
CA SER A 110 2.02 -21.28 -16.77
C SER A 110 1.66 -20.27 -15.69
N LEU A 111 2.62 -19.87 -14.85
CA LEU A 111 2.44 -18.88 -13.80
C LEU A 111 1.98 -17.52 -14.38
N THR A 112 2.69 -17.01 -15.39
CA THR A 112 2.34 -15.72 -16.00
C THR A 112 0.99 -15.74 -16.65
N ARG A 113 0.59 -16.83 -17.30
CA ARG A 113 -0.75 -17.02 -17.87
C ARG A 113 -1.83 -16.97 -16.81
N GLN A 114 -1.70 -17.73 -15.72
CA GLN A 114 -2.67 -17.71 -14.63
C GLN A 114 -2.82 -16.32 -14.00
N VAL A 115 -1.70 -15.64 -13.79
CA VAL A 115 -1.68 -14.27 -13.25
C VAL A 115 -2.34 -13.29 -14.22
N GLN A 116 -2.10 -13.43 -15.52
CA GLN A 116 -2.74 -12.62 -16.55
C GLN A 116 -4.25 -12.82 -16.57
N GLU A 117 -4.71 -14.05 -16.62
CA GLU A 117 -6.14 -14.39 -16.65
C GLU A 117 -6.92 -13.81 -15.46
N VAL A 118 -6.39 -13.96 -14.23
CA VAL A 118 -7.06 -13.40 -13.05
C VAL A 118 -7.02 -11.88 -13.04
N SER A 119 -5.95 -11.26 -13.56
CA SER A 119 -5.81 -9.81 -13.66
C SER A 119 -6.78 -9.21 -14.68
N GLU A 120 -6.86 -9.79 -15.86
CA GLU A 120 -7.78 -9.34 -16.91
C GLU A 120 -9.24 -9.51 -16.50
N LYS A 121 -9.57 -10.62 -15.86
CA LYS A 121 -10.91 -10.87 -15.31
C LYS A 121 -11.30 -9.83 -14.26
N PHE A 122 -10.37 -9.44 -13.38
CA PHE A 122 -10.60 -8.37 -12.43
C PHE A 122 -10.86 -7.03 -13.13
N ILE A 123 -10.01 -6.65 -14.09
CA ILE A 123 -10.15 -5.39 -14.84
C ILE A 123 -11.48 -5.34 -15.61
N GLN A 124 -11.95 -6.47 -16.11
CA GLN A 124 -13.24 -6.56 -16.82
C GLN A 124 -14.44 -6.45 -15.92
N ASN A 125 -14.38 -7.03 -14.72
CA ASN A 125 -15.52 -7.16 -13.82
C ASN A 125 -15.79 -5.91 -12.97
N VAL A 126 -14.83 -4.99 -12.85
CA VAL A 126 -14.99 -3.74 -12.12
C VAL A 126 -15.56 -2.66 -13.06
N ASP A 127 -16.64 -2.00 -12.62
CA ASP A 127 -17.16 -0.83 -13.33
C ASP A 127 -16.34 0.42 -12.99
N TRP A 128 -15.30 0.63 -13.76
CA TRP A 128 -14.36 1.76 -13.58
C TRP A 128 -14.98 3.12 -13.89
N ARG A 129 -16.07 3.19 -14.63
CA ARG A 129 -16.71 4.47 -15.04
C ARG A 129 -17.30 5.23 -13.86
N GLY A 130 -17.67 4.51 -12.80
CA GLY A 130 -18.26 5.10 -11.60
C GLY A 130 -17.25 5.77 -10.67
N TYR A 131 -15.95 5.65 -10.91
CA TYR A 131 -14.92 6.19 -10.01
C TYR A 131 -14.47 7.60 -10.41
N ALA A 132 -14.37 8.50 -9.42
CA ALA A 132 -13.74 9.81 -9.58
C ALA A 132 -12.22 9.70 -9.77
N LEU A 133 -11.60 8.77 -9.04
CA LEU A 133 -10.20 8.45 -9.13
C LEU A 133 -9.95 6.98 -8.76
N VAL A 134 -8.82 6.46 -9.24
CA VAL A 134 -8.27 5.18 -8.83
C VAL A 134 -6.88 5.40 -8.25
N GLY A 135 -6.71 5.07 -6.97
CA GLY A 135 -5.46 5.20 -6.23
C GLY A 135 -4.73 3.88 -6.11
N PHE A 136 -3.44 3.86 -6.43
CA PHE A 136 -2.56 2.71 -6.22
C PHE A 136 -1.57 2.98 -5.09
N SER A 137 -1.56 2.11 -4.08
CA SER A 137 -0.48 2.10 -3.08
C SER A 137 0.61 1.16 -3.53
N ILE A 138 1.77 1.72 -3.92
CA ILE A 138 2.88 0.97 -4.52
C ILE A 138 4.05 0.92 -3.56
N CYS A 139 4.25 -0.24 -2.98
CA CYS A 139 5.38 -0.55 -2.12
C CYS A 139 6.33 -1.53 -2.83
N LEU A 140 7.37 -1.97 -2.12
CA LEU A 140 8.31 -2.95 -2.61
C LEU A 140 7.58 -4.20 -3.14
N CYS A 141 8.00 -4.74 -4.27
CA CYS A 141 7.40 -5.88 -4.98
C CYS A 141 6.06 -5.60 -5.69
N GLN A 142 5.59 -4.35 -5.75
CA GLN A 142 4.28 -4.02 -6.34
C GLN A 142 4.37 -3.17 -7.59
N LEU A 143 5.57 -2.76 -8.01
CA LEU A 143 5.74 -1.76 -9.06
C LEU A 143 5.21 -2.27 -10.41
N THR A 144 5.75 -3.37 -10.91
CA THR A 144 5.38 -3.89 -12.25
C THR A 144 3.93 -4.33 -12.31
N ALA A 145 3.40 -4.90 -11.22
CA ALA A 145 1.99 -5.25 -11.13
C ALA A 145 1.10 -4.01 -11.21
N SER A 146 1.39 -2.99 -10.40
CA SER A 146 0.61 -1.74 -10.42
C SER A 146 0.65 -1.05 -11.78
N LEU A 147 1.82 -0.97 -12.41
CA LEU A 147 1.98 -0.38 -13.74
C LEU A 147 1.22 -1.15 -14.82
N TYR A 148 1.18 -2.48 -14.73
CA TYR A 148 0.36 -3.31 -15.63
C TYR A 148 -1.12 -2.95 -15.50
N PHE A 149 -1.65 -2.87 -14.27
CA PHE A 149 -3.04 -2.48 -14.03
C PHE A 149 -3.34 -1.08 -14.53
N ILE A 150 -2.49 -0.11 -14.22
CA ILE A 150 -2.64 1.28 -14.66
C ILE A 150 -2.74 1.36 -16.18
N LYS A 151 -1.81 0.73 -16.88
CA LYS A 151 -1.80 0.70 -18.34
C LYS A 151 -3.09 0.07 -18.89
N LYS A 152 -3.47 -1.11 -18.39
CA LYS A 152 -4.67 -1.83 -18.86
C LYS A 152 -5.98 -1.10 -18.56
N ILE A 153 -6.08 -0.43 -17.42
CA ILE A 153 -7.23 0.39 -17.05
C ILE A 153 -7.29 1.63 -17.96
N LYS A 154 -6.19 2.34 -18.18
CA LYS A 154 -6.15 3.54 -19.04
C LYS A 154 -6.37 3.22 -20.52
N GLU A 155 -5.93 2.07 -21.01
CA GLU A 155 -6.26 1.60 -22.38
C GLU A 155 -7.78 1.54 -22.61
N ARG A 156 -8.57 1.19 -21.60
CA ARG A 156 -10.04 1.07 -21.68
C ARG A 156 -10.78 2.33 -21.22
N PHE A 157 -10.22 3.05 -20.28
CA PHE A 157 -10.81 4.23 -19.64
C PHE A 157 -9.80 5.39 -19.59
N PRO A 158 -9.50 6.00 -20.75
CA PRO A 158 -8.43 7.02 -20.87
C PRO A 158 -8.63 8.25 -19.97
N THR A 159 -9.89 8.59 -19.65
CA THR A 159 -10.25 9.75 -18.85
C THR A 159 -10.25 9.49 -17.35
N LEU A 160 -10.09 8.23 -16.94
CA LEU A 160 -10.08 7.86 -15.52
C LEU A 160 -8.82 8.41 -14.84
N PHE A 161 -9.00 9.07 -13.71
CA PHE A 161 -7.93 9.74 -13.00
C PHE A 161 -7.12 8.76 -12.15
N ILE A 162 -5.83 8.64 -12.44
CA ILE A 162 -4.92 7.69 -11.76
C ILE A 162 -4.00 8.43 -10.81
N VAL A 163 -4.05 8.03 -9.54
CA VAL A 163 -3.19 8.52 -8.47
C VAL A 163 -2.31 7.39 -7.96
N VAL A 164 -1.00 7.59 -7.89
CA VAL A 164 -0.09 6.63 -7.30
C VAL A 164 0.60 7.20 -6.07
N GLY A 165 0.92 6.35 -5.12
CA GLY A 165 1.68 6.70 -3.92
C GLY A 165 2.35 5.47 -3.34
N GLY A 166 3.01 5.64 -2.19
CA GLY A 166 3.72 4.56 -1.50
C GLY A 166 5.23 4.72 -1.54
N SER A 167 5.95 3.78 -0.93
CA SER A 167 7.38 3.89 -0.65
C SER A 167 8.29 3.84 -1.90
N MET A 168 7.74 3.47 -3.06
CA MET A 168 8.50 3.42 -4.32
C MET A 168 8.75 4.80 -4.93
N PHE A 169 8.03 5.84 -4.49
CA PHE A 169 8.12 7.18 -5.08
C PHE A 169 8.89 8.12 -4.15
N THR A 170 10.16 8.35 -4.48
CA THR A 170 11.04 9.30 -3.77
C THR A 170 11.92 10.05 -4.76
N GLY A 171 12.08 11.35 -4.57
CA GLY A 171 13.03 12.16 -5.32
C GLY A 171 12.90 12.01 -6.84
N GLU A 172 13.99 11.64 -7.51
CA GLU A 172 14.03 11.51 -8.98
C GLU A 172 13.11 10.42 -9.52
N ALA A 173 12.87 9.34 -8.77
CA ALA A 173 11.93 8.29 -9.20
C ALA A 173 10.53 8.86 -9.39
N THR A 174 10.10 9.79 -8.52
CA THR A 174 8.82 10.48 -8.66
C THR A 174 8.77 11.37 -9.91
N ARG A 175 9.89 12.02 -10.25
CA ARG A 175 9.97 12.88 -11.43
C ARG A 175 9.93 12.09 -12.73
N ASN A 176 10.72 11.04 -12.79
CA ASN A 176 10.92 10.29 -14.02
C ASN A 176 9.77 9.34 -14.37
N ILE A 177 8.88 9.01 -13.41
CA ILE A 177 7.79 8.07 -13.65
C ILE A 177 6.84 8.56 -14.75
N PHE A 178 6.55 9.85 -14.81
CA PHE A 178 5.63 10.44 -15.77
C PHE A 178 6.15 10.34 -17.22
N ASN A 179 7.48 10.38 -17.42
CA ASN A 179 8.10 10.24 -18.73
C ASN A 179 8.00 8.81 -19.28
N VAL A 180 7.95 7.83 -18.39
CA VAL A 180 7.90 6.40 -18.74
C VAL A 180 6.46 5.87 -18.75
N PHE A 181 5.62 6.40 -17.86
CA PHE A 181 4.22 6.00 -17.70
C PHE A 181 3.30 7.23 -17.69
N PRO A 182 3.01 7.78 -18.88
CA PRO A 182 2.14 8.96 -19.02
C PRO A 182 0.69 8.70 -18.60
N GLU A 183 0.34 7.45 -18.35
CA GLU A 183 -0.95 7.04 -17.80
C GLU A 183 -1.17 7.45 -16.34
N ILE A 184 -0.11 7.86 -15.62
CA ILE A 184 -0.17 8.34 -14.25
C ILE A 184 -0.46 9.83 -14.25
N ASP A 185 -1.56 10.25 -13.63
CA ASP A 185 -1.94 11.66 -13.57
C ASP A 185 -1.30 12.38 -12.36
N ILE A 186 -1.18 11.68 -11.22
CA ILE A 186 -0.59 12.24 -9.98
C ILE A 186 0.25 11.22 -9.24
N VAL A 187 1.36 11.69 -8.67
CA VAL A 187 2.10 10.99 -7.61
C VAL A 187 1.88 11.70 -6.28
N VAL A 188 1.50 10.93 -5.26
CA VAL A 188 1.48 11.37 -3.86
C VAL A 188 2.78 10.94 -3.19
N ASN A 189 3.62 11.91 -2.85
CA ASN A 189 4.90 11.71 -2.17
C ASN A 189 4.75 11.91 -0.66
N GLY A 190 5.12 10.89 0.12
CA GLY A 190 4.95 10.86 1.57
C GLY A 190 3.62 10.25 2.03
N GLU A 191 3.03 10.79 3.08
CA GLU A 191 1.79 10.27 3.68
C GLU A 191 0.56 10.75 2.91
N GLY A 192 -0.33 9.81 2.56
CA GLY A 192 -1.41 10.04 1.61
C GLY A 192 -2.69 10.65 2.18
N GLU A 193 -2.89 10.65 3.50
CA GLU A 193 -4.17 11.00 4.14
C GLU A 193 -4.63 12.43 3.80
N ILE A 194 -3.73 13.39 3.91
CA ILE A 194 -4.03 14.80 3.60
C ILE A 194 -4.12 15.04 2.08
N PRO A 195 -3.11 14.66 1.28
CA PRO A 195 -3.14 14.87 -0.16
C PRO A 195 -4.34 14.22 -0.83
N LEU A 196 -4.62 12.96 -0.53
CA LEU A 196 -5.73 12.23 -1.14
C LEU A 196 -7.09 12.85 -0.76
N SER A 197 -7.27 13.24 0.51
CA SER A 197 -8.48 13.94 0.92
C SER A 197 -8.68 15.26 0.18
N ARG A 198 -7.62 16.01 -0.08
CA ARG A 198 -7.69 17.27 -0.85
C ARG A 198 -8.00 17.01 -2.32
N LEU A 199 -7.43 15.96 -2.91
CA LEU A 199 -7.76 15.55 -4.28
C LEU A 199 -9.22 15.15 -4.41
N VAL A 200 -9.72 14.31 -3.50
CA VAL A 200 -11.13 13.90 -3.48
C VAL A 200 -12.04 15.12 -3.34
N SER A 201 -11.79 16.02 -2.41
CA SER A 201 -12.55 17.27 -2.26
C SER A 201 -12.63 18.06 -3.57
N CYS A 202 -11.53 18.20 -4.30
CA CYS A 202 -11.52 18.92 -5.58
C CYS A 202 -12.23 18.20 -6.72
N LEU A 203 -12.22 16.87 -6.72
CA LEU A 203 -12.86 16.07 -7.77
C LEU A 203 -14.38 15.92 -7.54
N THR A 204 -14.81 15.98 -6.28
CA THR A 204 -16.21 15.85 -5.88
C THR A 204 -16.91 17.19 -5.68
N ASP A 205 -16.20 18.33 -5.71
CA ASP A 205 -16.76 19.64 -5.48
C ASP A 205 -17.65 20.10 -6.65
N PHE A 206 -18.92 20.40 -6.33
CA PHE A 206 -19.97 20.76 -7.28
C PHE A 206 -19.82 22.16 -7.90
N GLU A 207 -18.97 23.03 -7.32
CA GLU A 207 -18.87 24.43 -7.73
C GLU A 207 -18.02 24.70 -9.00
N GLY A 208 -17.56 23.67 -9.68
CA GLY A 208 -16.96 23.79 -11.01
C GLY A 208 -15.53 24.35 -11.06
N LYS A 209 -14.87 24.62 -9.94
CA LYS A 209 -13.47 25.06 -9.88
C LYS A 209 -12.52 23.86 -9.79
N LYS A 210 -12.38 23.16 -10.88
CA LYS A 210 -11.55 21.94 -10.99
C LYS A 210 -10.05 22.27 -11.14
N ARG A 211 -9.48 22.96 -10.17
CA ARG A 211 -8.02 23.11 -10.09
C ARG A 211 -7.50 22.18 -9.03
N ILE A 212 -6.61 21.25 -9.42
CA ILE A 212 -5.93 20.39 -8.47
C ILE A 212 -5.21 21.29 -7.44
N PRO A 213 -5.42 21.05 -6.13
CA PRO A 213 -4.88 21.94 -5.12
C PRO A 213 -3.36 21.84 -5.08
N SER A 214 -2.70 22.99 -4.89
CA SER A 214 -1.28 23.01 -4.53
C SER A 214 -1.13 22.54 -3.09
N VAL A 215 -0.91 21.23 -2.91
CA VAL A 215 -0.71 20.60 -1.61
C VAL A 215 0.66 19.94 -1.59
N LYS A 216 1.40 20.17 -0.52
CA LYS A 216 2.70 19.53 -0.31
C LYS A 216 2.59 18.01 -0.46
N GLY A 217 3.43 17.42 -1.29
CA GLY A 217 3.41 15.99 -1.59
C GLY A 217 2.51 15.58 -2.76
N ILE A 218 1.74 16.50 -3.38
CA ILE A 218 1.08 16.24 -4.67
C ILE A 218 2.04 16.67 -5.78
N VAL A 219 2.37 15.74 -6.66
CA VAL A 219 3.25 15.94 -7.81
C VAL A 219 2.50 15.59 -9.08
N MET A 220 2.49 16.51 -10.03
CA MET A 220 1.91 16.36 -11.38
C MET A 220 3.03 16.45 -12.42
N PRO A 221 2.82 15.98 -13.66
CA PRO A 221 3.83 16.10 -14.72
C PRO A 221 4.40 17.52 -14.84
N GLU A 222 3.54 18.52 -14.89
CA GLU A 222 3.95 19.93 -15.08
C GLU A 222 4.70 20.52 -13.87
N THR A 223 4.48 19.99 -12.66
CA THR A 223 5.20 20.41 -11.46
C THR A 223 6.49 19.66 -11.26
N ALA A 224 6.52 18.37 -11.66
CA ALA A 224 7.69 17.52 -11.54
C ALA A 224 8.90 18.06 -12.30
N GLU A 225 8.69 18.70 -13.44
CA GLU A 225 9.76 19.31 -14.25
C GLU A 225 10.33 20.60 -13.65
N LYS A 226 9.49 21.36 -12.92
CA LYS A 226 9.84 22.70 -12.41
C LYS A 226 10.43 22.68 -11.01
N GLU A 227 10.12 21.68 -10.20
CA GLU A 227 10.59 21.60 -8.82
C GLU A 227 12.02 21.07 -8.76
N THR A 228 12.93 21.85 -8.15
CA THR A 228 14.32 21.41 -7.90
C THR A 228 14.35 20.31 -6.84
N GLN A 229 13.43 20.36 -5.88
CA GLN A 229 13.27 19.33 -4.84
C GLN A 229 11.79 18.98 -4.65
N ILE A 230 11.45 17.71 -4.87
CA ILE A 230 10.09 17.23 -4.67
C ILE A 230 9.78 17.19 -3.18
N SER A 231 8.75 17.93 -2.78
CA SER A 231 8.30 17.98 -1.41
C SER A 231 7.51 16.71 -1.04
N PHE A 232 7.51 16.33 0.25
CA PHE A 232 6.68 15.22 0.75
C PHE A 232 5.66 15.72 1.78
N ASN A 233 4.51 15.06 1.86
CA ASN A 233 3.52 15.30 2.89
C ASN A 233 3.77 14.43 4.11
N GLN A 234 3.48 15.00 5.29
CA GLN A 234 3.64 14.29 6.56
C GLN A 234 2.64 14.83 7.58
N MET A 235 1.92 13.92 8.24
CA MET A 235 1.11 14.27 9.40
C MET A 235 2.01 14.63 10.58
N LYS A 236 1.72 15.72 11.26
CA LYS A 236 2.48 16.15 12.44
C LYS A 236 2.15 15.31 13.67
N ASP A 237 0.90 14.91 13.80
CA ASP A 237 0.36 14.17 14.93
C ASP A 237 -0.44 12.95 14.44
N LEU A 238 -0.23 11.81 15.07
CA LEU A 238 -0.92 10.56 14.77
C LEU A 238 -2.14 10.31 15.67
N SER A 239 -2.44 11.20 16.63
CA SER A 239 -3.58 11.05 17.55
C SER A 239 -4.93 11.05 16.78
N ASN A 240 -4.99 11.75 15.64
CA ASN A 240 -6.19 11.86 14.81
C ASN A 240 -6.25 10.82 13.68
N LEU A 241 -5.25 9.95 13.60
CA LEU A 241 -5.24 8.89 12.59
C LEU A 241 -6.36 7.90 12.88
N THR A 242 -7.21 7.67 11.86
CA THR A 242 -8.31 6.71 11.97
C THR A 242 -7.76 5.29 11.89
N PRO A 243 -8.22 4.36 12.75
CA PRO A 243 -7.90 2.95 12.60
C PRO A 243 -8.25 2.45 11.19
N PRO A 244 -7.44 1.56 10.60
CA PRO A 244 -7.66 1.10 9.24
C PRO A 244 -8.96 0.32 9.10
N ASP A 245 -9.65 0.52 7.97
CA ASP A 245 -10.83 -0.27 7.58
C ASP A 245 -10.39 -1.43 6.67
N TYR A 246 -10.62 -2.65 7.12
CA TYR A 246 -10.27 -3.89 6.43
C TYR A 246 -11.51 -4.66 5.93
N SER A 247 -12.68 -4.05 5.94
CA SER A 247 -13.94 -4.72 5.56
C SER A 247 -13.84 -5.40 4.19
N ASP A 248 -13.32 -4.71 3.16
CA ASP A 248 -13.20 -5.29 1.80
C ASP A 248 -12.26 -6.51 1.74
N TYR A 249 -11.21 -6.54 2.56
CA TYR A 249 -10.32 -7.71 2.62
C TYR A 249 -11.05 -8.92 3.22
N PHE A 250 -11.75 -8.73 4.32
CA PHE A 250 -12.46 -9.82 4.99
C PHE A 250 -13.67 -10.26 4.19
N GLU A 251 -14.39 -9.34 3.54
CA GLU A 251 -15.47 -9.66 2.61
C GLU A 251 -14.94 -10.51 1.43
N LEU A 252 -13.85 -10.08 0.80
CA LEU A 252 -13.19 -10.85 -0.25
C LEU A 252 -12.76 -12.24 0.25
N LEU A 253 -12.21 -12.31 1.47
CA LEU A 253 -11.76 -13.55 2.06
C LEU A 253 -12.91 -14.54 2.28
N THR A 254 -14.12 -14.07 2.60
CA THR A 254 -15.31 -14.95 2.74
C THR A 254 -15.80 -15.50 1.41
N SER A 255 -15.47 -14.86 0.28
CA SER A 255 -15.84 -15.32 -1.06
C SER A 255 -15.00 -16.51 -1.55
N PHE A 256 -13.87 -16.81 -0.90
CA PHE A 256 -13.04 -17.96 -1.24
C PHE A 256 -13.53 -19.22 -0.55
N GLY A 257 -13.27 -20.37 -1.16
CA GLY A 257 -13.66 -21.68 -0.63
C GLY A 257 -13.06 -21.96 0.76
N PRO A 258 -13.59 -22.99 1.43
CA PRO A 258 -13.15 -23.36 2.79
C PRO A 258 -11.69 -23.85 2.86
N GLU A 259 -11.07 -24.11 1.73
CA GLU A 259 -9.69 -24.62 1.62
C GLU A 259 -8.60 -23.58 1.86
N LYS A 260 -8.96 -22.33 2.21
CA LYS A 260 -7.97 -21.32 2.59
C LYS A 260 -7.24 -21.75 3.87
N ASN A 261 -5.98 -22.12 3.71
CA ASN A 261 -5.16 -22.66 4.79
C ASN A 261 -4.36 -21.59 5.53
N PHE A 262 -4.98 -20.46 5.89
CA PHE A 262 -4.29 -19.43 6.67
C PHE A 262 -5.25 -18.65 7.58
N PHE A 263 -4.68 -18.13 8.66
CA PHE A 263 -5.38 -17.19 9.54
C PHE A 263 -4.92 -15.77 9.22
N PRO A 264 -5.85 -14.83 9.00
CA PRO A 264 -5.49 -13.44 8.80
C PRO A 264 -4.76 -12.84 10.00
N THR A 265 -3.82 -11.94 9.72
CA THR A 265 -3.15 -11.12 10.72
C THR A 265 -3.46 -9.65 10.43
N LEU A 266 -3.93 -8.92 11.43
CA LEU A 266 -4.25 -7.49 11.32
C LEU A 266 -2.97 -6.66 11.42
N PRO A 267 -2.54 -5.98 10.36
CA PRO A 267 -1.47 -5.01 10.49
C PRO A 267 -2.02 -3.75 11.15
N MET A 268 -1.20 -3.13 11.99
CA MET A 268 -1.47 -1.82 12.57
C MET A 268 -0.16 -1.07 12.80
N GLU A 269 -0.25 0.24 12.95
CA GLU A 269 0.90 1.08 13.25
C GLU A 269 0.79 1.74 14.61
N ILE A 270 1.86 1.68 15.39
CA ILE A 270 2.03 2.41 16.65
C ILE A 270 2.65 3.77 16.36
N SER A 271 3.53 3.81 15.33
CA SER A 271 4.35 4.99 15.03
C SER A 271 4.72 5.08 13.55
N ARG A 272 5.17 6.25 13.15
CA ARG A 272 5.77 6.51 11.83
C ARG A 272 7.16 7.11 11.98
N GLY A 273 8.06 6.72 11.08
CA GLY A 273 9.48 7.01 11.17
C GLY A 273 10.21 6.02 12.07
N CYS A 274 11.50 6.26 12.31
CA CYS A 274 12.32 5.42 13.16
C CYS A 274 12.92 6.23 14.31
N TRP A 275 12.62 5.85 15.55
CA TRP A 275 13.12 6.53 16.74
C TRP A 275 14.64 6.41 16.92
N TRP A 276 15.27 5.43 16.29
CA TRP A 276 16.71 5.25 16.32
C TRP A 276 17.47 6.28 15.49
N GLN A 277 16.81 6.89 14.51
CA GLN A 277 17.41 7.95 13.70
C GLN A 277 17.24 9.31 14.38
N ASN A 278 18.12 9.62 15.31
CA ASN A 278 18.14 10.92 15.99
C ASN A 278 18.94 11.93 15.18
N LYS A 279 18.27 12.84 14.49
CA LYS A 279 18.86 14.07 13.92
C LYS A 279 19.04 15.10 15.05
N ASN A 280 19.97 14.88 15.95
CA ASN A 280 20.36 15.95 16.88
C ASN A 280 21.13 17.02 16.10
N LYS A 281 20.61 18.25 16.13
CA LYS A 281 21.27 19.44 15.56
C LYS A 281 22.76 19.46 15.96
N GLY A 282 23.66 19.35 14.97
CA GLY A 282 25.11 19.50 15.16
C GLY A 282 25.92 18.21 15.38
N ARG A 283 25.32 17.01 15.43
CA ARG A 283 26.07 15.73 15.45
C ARG A 283 25.72 14.87 14.24
N LYS A 284 26.71 14.13 13.69
CA LYS A 284 26.51 13.12 12.64
C LYS A 284 25.33 12.25 13.02
N SER A 285 24.35 12.07 12.09
CA SER A 285 23.12 11.33 12.35
C SER A 285 23.43 9.96 12.93
N LYS A 286 22.92 9.68 14.13
CA LYS A 286 22.93 8.32 14.69
C LYS A 286 21.79 7.55 14.03
N GLY A 287 22.09 6.70 13.11
CA GLY A 287 21.15 5.82 12.41
C GLY A 287 21.88 4.65 11.80
N CYS A 288 21.17 3.73 11.20
CA CYS A 288 21.77 2.62 10.45
C CYS A 288 22.34 3.16 9.14
N ALA A 289 23.63 2.92 8.86
CA ALA A 289 24.34 3.48 7.70
C ALA A 289 23.75 3.05 6.34
N PHE A 290 23.01 1.95 6.31
CA PHE A 290 22.39 1.37 5.11
C PHE A 290 20.89 1.67 4.98
N CYS A 291 20.29 2.39 5.94
CA CYS A 291 18.83 2.51 6.03
C CYS A 291 18.30 3.72 5.28
N ASN A 292 17.34 3.49 4.38
CA ASN A 292 16.67 4.51 3.58
C ASN A 292 15.27 4.88 4.12
N LEU A 293 14.83 4.30 5.23
CA LEU A 293 13.45 4.42 5.72
C LEU A 293 12.99 5.85 6.01
N ASN A 294 13.91 6.74 6.36
CA ASN A 294 13.57 8.12 6.70
C ASN A 294 13.86 9.14 5.58
N LEU A 295 13.94 8.70 4.33
CA LEU A 295 14.07 9.61 3.18
C LEU A 295 12.77 10.37 2.87
N GLN A 296 11.62 9.77 3.22
CA GLN A 296 10.28 10.29 2.89
C GLN A 296 9.59 11.03 4.04
N TRP A 297 10.21 11.11 5.23
CA TRP A 297 9.65 11.81 6.39
C TRP A 297 10.70 12.24 7.38
N ASP A 298 10.35 13.24 8.19
CA ASP A 298 11.19 13.77 9.24
C ASP A 298 10.75 13.30 10.62
N GLY A 299 11.74 12.79 11.37
CA GLY A 299 11.56 12.45 12.76
C GLY A 299 10.70 11.20 13.01
N TYR A 300 10.40 11.02 14.29
CA TYR A 300 9.62 9.92 14.83
C TYR A 300 8.36 10.47 15.48
N ARG A 301 7.21 9.87 15.18
CA ARG A 301 5.90 10.23 15.74
C ARG A 301 5.20 8.95 16.15
N ALA A 302 4.57 8.95 17.32
CA ALA A 302 3.89 7.77 17.86
C ALA A 302 2.50 8.13 18.36
N LYS A 303 1.60 7.15 18.30
CA LYS A 303 0.31 7.16 19.00
C LYS A 303 0.52 6.99 20.49
N ARG A 304 -0.45 7.44 21.28
CA ARG A 304 -0.46 7.18 22.71
C ARG A 304 -0.76 5.70 22.98
N PRO A 305 -0.18 5.09 24.04
CA PRO A 305 -0.41 3.68 24.38
C PRO A 305 -1.90 3.32 24.49
N GLU A 306 -2.70 4.18 25.10
CA GLU A 306 -4.14 3.98 25.29
C GLU A 306 -4.87 3.89 23.93
N GLN A 307 -4.50 4.75 22.98
CA GLN A 307 -5.05 4.73 21.64
C GLN A 307 -4.70 3.41 20.92
N VAL A 308 -3.46 2.95 21.03
CA VAL A 308 -3.02 1.70 20.41
C VAL A 308 -3.80 0.50 20.98
N VAL A 309 -4.01 0.48 22.30
CA VAL A 309 -4.74 -0.60 22.96
C VAL A 309 -6.21 -0.61 22.56
N SER A 310 -6.85 0.56 22.50
CA SER A 310 -8.23 0.70 21.99
C SER A 310 -8.33 0.22 20.54
N GLU A 311 -7.41 0.61 19.66
CA GLU A 311 -7.39 0.15 18.26
C GLU A 311 -7.22 -1.38 18.16
N ILE A 312 -6.39 -1.99 19.00
CA ILE A 312 -6.26 -3.47 19.05
C ILE A 312 -7.58 -4.10 19.47
N ASP A 313 -8.24 -3.57 20.48
CA ASP A 313 -9.51 -4.09 20.97
C ASP A 313 -10.59 -4.03 19.89
N ASP A 314 -10.75 -2.86 19.26
CA ASP A 314 -11.72 -2.60 18.20
C ASP A 314 -11.48 -3.48 16.96
N LEU A 315 -10.24 -3.52 16.46
CA LEU A 315 -9.89 -4.30 15.27
C LEU A 315 -10.07 -5.80 15.50
N THR A 316 -9.63 -6.31 16.66
CA THR A 316 -9.78 -7.75 16.97
C THR A 316 -11.24 -8.13 17.19
N ALA A 317 -12.06 -7.25 17.75
CA ALA A 317 -13.50 -7.44 17.92
C ALA A 317 -14.23 -7.41 16.57
N THR A 318 -13.90 -6.44 15.71
CA THR A 318 -14.55 -6.26 14.40
C THR A 318 -14.25 -7.42 13.46
N TYR A 319 -12.98 -7.80 13.33
CA TYR A 319 -12.55 -8.79 12.33
C TYR A 319 -12.40 -10.21 12.88
N LYS A 320 -12.77 -10.46 14.13
CA LYS A 320 -12.78 -11.77 14.76
C LYS A 320 -11.44 -12.51 14.63
N THR A 321 -10.33 -11.80 14.71
CA THR A 321 -8.98 -12.37 14.67
C THR A 321 -8.10 -11.77 15.76
N LEU A 322 -7.32 -12.64 16.42
CA LEU A 322 -6.47 -12.26 17.55
C LEU A 322 -4.99 -12.11 17.17
N SER A 323 -4.66 -12.23 15.86
CA SER A 323 -3.30 -12.03 15.37
C SER A 323 -3.11 -10.60 14.90
N VAL A 324 -2.16 -9.87 15.49
CA VAL A 324 -1.85 -8.48 15.19
C VAL A 324 -0.37 -8.34 14.86
N ALA A 325 -0.04 -7.60 13.80
CA ALA A 325 1.32 -7.31 13.40
C ALA A 325 1.56 -5.79 13.35
N PHE A 326 2.50 -5.30 14.15
CA PHE A 326 2.91 -3.91 14.08
C PHE A 326 3.74 -3.67 12.81
N ALA A 327 3.30 -2.71 12.00
CA ALA A 327 3.97 -2.31 10.76
C ALA A 327 5.14 -1.34 11.00
N ASP A 328 5.49 -1.15 12.26
CA ASP A 328 6.55 -0.25 12.70
C ASP A 328 7.93 -0.81 12.36
N ASN A 329 8.82 0.06 11.89
CA ASN A 329 10.19 -0.32 11.57
C ASN A 329 11.01 -0.75 12.80
N LEU A 330 10.63 -0.29 13.98
CA LEU A 330 11.31 -0.59 15.23
C LEU A 330 10.48 -0.15 16.43
N LEU A 331 10.07 -1.09 17.26
CA LEU A 331 9.30 -0.80 18.47
C LEU A 331 10.17 -0.14 19.55
N PRO A 332 9.80 1.05 20.07
CA PRO A 332 10.53 1.70 21.17
C PRO A 332 10.18 1.04 22.48
N LEU A 333 11.21 0.66 23.26
CA LEU A 333 11.07 -0.14 24.48
C LEU A 333 10.07 0.46 25.49
N LYS A 334 10.16 1.77 25.75
CA LYS A 334 9.31 2.44 26.74
C LYS A 334 7.82 2.39 26.36
N THR A 335 7.51 2.76 25.11
CA THR A 335 6.14 2.77 24.57
C THR A 335 5.57 1.37 24.49
N SER A 336 6.36 0.40 24.01
CA SER A 336 5.93 -1.00 23.89
C SER A 336 5.64 -1.63 25.25
N ARG A 337 6.43 -1.35 26.28
CA ARG A 337 6.15 -1.81 27.65
C ARG A 337 4.82 -1.27 28.19
N ALA A 338 4.52 0.01 27.95
CA ALA A 338 3.25 0.61 28.36
C ALA A 338 2.07 -0.05 27.64
N ILE A 339 2.18 -0.25 26.32
CA ILE A 339 1.18 -0.93 25.50
C ILE A 339 0.96 -2.38 25.98
N PHE A 340 2.03 -3.17 26.14
CA PHE A 340 1.92 -4.58 26.54
C PHE A 340 1.36 -4.75 27.96
N LYS A 341 1.66 -3.80 28.87
CA LYS A 341 1.04 -3.79 30.19
C LYS A 341 -0.48 -3.57 30.11
N GLN A 342 -0.93 -2.67 29.25
CA GLN A 342 -2.34 -2.36 29.08
C GLN A 342 -3.10 -3.44 28.29
N ILE A 343 -2.48 -4.07 27.28
CA ILE A 343 -3.12 -5.18 26.51
C ILE A 343 -3.58 -6.31 27.45
N LYS A 344 -2.85 -6.58 28.55
CA LYS A 344 -3.27 -7.59 29.53
C LYS A 344 -4.65 -7.33 30.12
N THR A 345 -5.11 -6.07 30.16
CA THR A 345 -6.43 -5.71 30.68
C THR A 345 -7.57 -6.08 29.73
N LEU A 346 -7.28 -6.31 28.44
CA LEU A 346 -8.28 -6.68 27.44
C LEU A 346 -8.82 -8.11 27.64
N LYS A 347 -8.15 -8.94 28.44
CA LYS A 347 -8.52 -10.36 28.66
C LYS A 347 -8.69 -11.15 27.35
N LYS A 348 -7.93 -10.79 26.34
CA LYS A 348 -7.86 -11.45 25.01
C LYS A 348 -6.50 -12.10 24.83
N ASP A 349 -6.46 -13.32 24.31
CA ASP A 349 -5.20 -14.01 23.95
C ASP A 349 -4.69 -13.52 22.60
N VAL A 350 -4.15 -12.30 22.55
CA VAL A 350 -3.70 -11.63 21.35
C VAL A 350 -2.28 -12.07 21.01
N ARG A 351 -2.08 -12.61 19.81
CA ARG A 351 -0.76 -12.87 19.25
C ARG A 351 -0.21 -11.61 18.61
N LEU A 352 0.95 -11.14 19.09
CA LEU A 352 1.58 -9.93 18.60
C LEU A 352 2.87 -10.24 17.83
N PHE A 353 3.06 -9.57 16.68
CA PHE A 353 4.32 -9.53 15.95
C PHE A 353 4.83 -8.09 15.88
N GLY A 354 6.13 -7.90 16.06
CA GLY A 354 6.77 -6.59 15.91
C GLY A 354 8.28 -6.70 15.84
N GLU A 355 8.93 -5.71 15.24
CA GLU A 355 10.38 -5.67 15.07
C GLU A 355 11.04 -4.93 16.25
N ILE A 356 12.07 -5.51 16.81
CA ILE A 356 12.85 -4.97 17.93
C ILE A 356 14.35 -4.99 17.59
N ARG A 357 15.14 -4.20 18.31
CA ARG A 357 16.59 -4.30 18.21
C ARG A 357 17.12 -5.56 18.85
N ALA A 358 18.18 -6.16 18.29
CA ALA A 358 18.86 -7.31 18.88
C ALA A 358 19.37 -7.04 20.32
N THR A 359 19.61 -5.77 20.66
CA THR A 359 20.03 -5.34 22.00
C THR A 359 18.87 -5.02 22.95
N THR A 360 17.61 -5.23 22.52
CA THR A 360 16.44 -4.99 23.36
C THR A 360 16.35 -6.04 24.45
N PRO A 361 16.31 -5.67 25.77
CA PRO A 361 16.13 -6.64 26.84
C PRO A 361 14.76 -7.30 26.72
N LEU A 362 14.75 -8.63 26.82
CA LEU A 362 13.51 -9.44 26.72
C LEU A 362 12.75 -9.56 28.06
N ARG A 363 13.15 -8.79 29.09
CA ARG A 363 12.53 -8.81 30.43
C ARG A 363 11.66 -7.58 30.68
#